data_9e6961322dfc516fc64a5e46719ef9d8
#
_entry.id   9e6961322dfc516fc64a5e46719ef9d8
#
_cell.length_a   1.000
_cell.length_b   1.000
_cell.length_c   1.000
_cell.angle_alpha   90.00
_cell.angle_beta   90.00
_cell.angle_gamma   90.00
#
_symmetry.space_group_name_H-M   'P 1'
#
loop_
_entity.id
_entity.type
_entity.pdbx_description
1 polymer ?
#
loop_
_entity_poly.entity_id
_entity_poly.type
_entity_poly.pdbx_seq_one_letter_code
_entity_poly.pdbx_strand_id
1 'polypeptide(L)'
;MPLFRFDTALLLFIHVPKTGGSSIEAALRRMGGRPALLAATTQGYARCTPQHMQAEVLSTFVPEDFYDMRFAVVRDPQSRLVSEFKMRRAGRKQRGLAALSFSDWVAQTFKRYERNPYVFDNHIRPQSALIPERTEVFRLEDGLEAAVGTVARRLGRAMPELPLIRQGTTDPVLVPAKTARNIAAFYRDDYARFGYPAPEGG
;
A
#
# COMPACT_ATOMS: atom_id res chain seq x y z
N MET A 1 -4.00 5.25 7.52
CA MET A 1 -4.19 3.91 8.13
C MET A 1 -5.61 3.85 8.69
N PRO A 2 -6.57 3.28 7.97
CA PRO A 2 -7.96 3.24 8.42
C PRO A 2 -8.16 2.29 9.61
N LEU A 3 -8.97 2.75 10.55
CA LEU A 3 -9.54 1.95 11.62
C LEU A 3 -10.94 1.51 11.24
N PHE A 4 -11.31 0.28 11.56
CA PHE A 4 -12.67 -0.23 11.35
C PHE A 4 -13.26 -0.70 12.66
N ARG A 5 -14.33 -0.05 13.14
CA ARG A 5 -15.09 -0.47 14.32
C ARG A 5 -16.13 -1.50 13.91
N PHE A 6 -16.06 -2.66 14.51
CA PHE A 6 -17.10 -3.68 14.56
C PHE A 6 -17.76 -3.70 15.94
N ASP A 7 -18.83 -4.47 16.11
CA ASP A 7 -19.57 -4.50 17.38
C ASP A 7 -18.67 -4.91 18.56
N THR A 8 -17.80 -5.88 18.35
CA THR A 8 -16.95 -6.49 19.40
C THR A 8 -15.45 -6.22 19.21
N ALA A 9 -15.04 -5.55 18.14
CA ALA A 9 -13.63 -5.37 17.84
C ALA A 9 -13.32 -4.07 17.10
N LEU A 10 -12.11 -3.56 17.31
CA LEU A 10 -11.50 -2.48 16.54
C LEU A 10 -10.33 -3.04 15.74
N LEU A 11 -10.42 -2.95 14.42
CA LEU A 11 -9.42 -3.42 13.48
C LEU A 11 -8.62 -2.24 12.93
N LEU A 12 -7.31 -2.32 12.99
CA LEU A 12 -6.39 -1.42 12.29
C LEU A 12 -5.93 -2.06 10.98
N PHE A 13 -6.35 -1.50 9.85
CA PHE A 13 -5.85 -1.89 8.54
C PHE A 13 -4.70 -0.98 8.10
N ILE A 14 -3.51 -1.54 7.97
CA ILE A 14 -2.36 -0.81 7.44
C ILE A 14 -2.48 -0.76 5.92
N HIS A 15 -3.01 0.35 5.43
CA HIS A 15 -3.24 0.55 4.00
C HIS A 15 -1.93 0.91 3.28
N VAL A 16 -1.22 -0.08 2.81
CA VAL A 16 -0.09 0.13 1.89
C VAL A 16 -0.63 0.51 0.51
N PRO A 17 -0.16 1.61 -0.11
CA PRO A 17 -0.62 1.97 -1.44
C PRO A 17 -0.27 0.91 -2.49
N LYS A 18 -1.20 0.62 -3.42
CA LYS A 18 -1.05 -0.30 -4.57
C LYS A 18 -1.00 -1.79 -4.23
N THR A 19 -1.54 -2.18 -3.09
CA THR A 19 -1.66 -3.58 -2.62
C THR A 19 -3.11 -4.08 -2.51
N GLY A 20 -4.05 -3.46 -3.25
CA GLY A 20 -5.46 -3.88 -3.23
C GLY A 20 -6.28 -3.29 -2.08
N GLY A 21 -5.77 -2.28 -1.38
CA GLY A 21 -6.40 -1.70 -0.19
C GLY A 21 -7.85 -1.25 -0.39
N SER A 22 -8.21 -0.69 -1.56
CA SER A 22 -9.60 -0.29 -1.83
C SER A 22 -10.58 -1.48 -1.83
N SER A 23 -10.16 -2.66 -2.33
CA SER A 23 -10.98 -3.88 -2.29
C SER A 23 -11.14 -4.40 -0.87
N ILE A 24 -10.06 -4.35 -0.07
CA ILE A 24 -10.09 -4.70 1.36
C ILE A 24 -11.03 -3.77 2.13
N GLU A 25 -10.92 -2.46 1.95
CA GLU A 25 -11.79 -1.48 2.62
C GLU A 25 -13.27 -1.69 2.27
N ALA A 26 -13.57 -1.99 1.01
CA ALA A 26 -14.92 -2.33 0.59
C ALA A 26 -15.42 -3.63 1.24
N ALA A 27 -14.57 -4.65 1.32
CA ALA A 27 -14.89 -5.90 2.00
C ALA A 27 -15.15 -5.69 3.50
N LEU A 28 -14.29 -4.93 4.19
CA LEU A 28 -14.47 -4.60 5.61
C LEU A 28 -15.77 -3.84 5.87
N ARG A 29 -16.15 -2.91 4.98
CA ARG A 29 -17.45 -2.22 5.05
C ARG A 29 -18.63 -3.19 4.84
N ARG A 30 -18.53 -4.12 3.87
CA ARG A 30 -19.56 -5.14 3.63
C ARG A 30 -19.76 -6.06 4.84
N MET A 31 -18.72 -6.30 5.62
CA MET A 31 -18.80 -7.03 6.89
C MET A 31 -19.38 -6.21 8.04
N GLY A 32 -19.80 -4.97 7.82
CA GLY A 32 -20.37 -4.09 8.83
C GLY A 32 -19.35 -3.18 9.55
N GLY A 33 -18.09 -3.17 9.11
CA GLY A 33 -17.07 -2.30 9.67
C GLY A 33 -17.31 -0.82 9.39
N ARG A 34 -17.34 0.01 10.42
CA ARG A 34 -17.45 1.46 10.32
C ARG A 34 -16.06 2.08 10.32
N PRO A 35 -15.64 2.76 9.23
CA PRO A 35 -14.29 3.27 9.12
C PRO A 35 -14.09 4.61 9.84
N ALA A 36 -12.88 4.80 10.37
CA ALA A 36 -12.29 6.09 10.74
C ALA A 36 -10.91 6.24 10.08
N LEU A 37 -10.37 7.44 10.02
CA LEU A 37 -9.09 7.78 9.39
C LEU A 37 -9.01 7.39 7.89
N LEU A 38 -10.14 7.28 7.23
CA LEU A 38 -10.26 6.97 5.81
C LEU A 38 -10.62 8.26 5.05
N ALA A 39 -9.64 9.12 4.84
CA ALA A 39 -9.80 10.38 4.14
C ALA A 39 -9.02 10.36 2.82
N ALA A 40 -9.70 10.76 1.74
CA ALA A 40 -9.12 10.80 0.39
C ALA A 40 -8.32 12.09 0.12
N THR A 41 -8.40 13.09 0.99
CA THR A 41 -7.75 14.39 0.84
C THR A 41 -6.85 14.69 2.05
N THR A 42 -5.68 15.26 1.77
CA THR A 42 -4.77 15.76 2.79
C THR A 42 -5.36 17.03 3.43
N GLN A 43 -5.36 17.08 4.74
CA GLN A 43 -5.71 18.29 5.48
C GLN A 43 -4.51 19.27 5.47
N GLY A 44 -4.77 20.58 5.53
CA GLY A 44 -3.72 21.60 5.43
C GLY A 44 -2.58 21.50 6.46
N TYR A 45 -2.86 20.89 7.61
CA TYR A 45 -1.88 20.64 8.67
C TYR A 45 -1.13 19.30 8.55
N ALA A 46 -1.53 18.42 7.62
CA ALA A 46 -0.96 17.09 7.46
C ALA A 46 -0.13 16.98 6.18
N ARG A 47 0.98 16.24 6.23
CA ARG A 47 1.86 16.02 5.08
C ARG A 47 1.40 14.87 4.16
N CYS A 48 0.54 14.01 4.66
CA CYS A 48 -0.10 12.92 3.92
C CYS A 48 -1.54 12.72 4.39
N THR A 49 -2.32 11.94 3.65
CA THR A 49 -3.64 11.53 4.13
C THR A 49 -3.51 10.60 5.34
N PRO A 50 -4.48 10.60 6.27
CA PRO A 50 -4.51 9.64 7.37
C PRO A 50 -4.45 8.18 6.90
N GLN A 51 -5.00 7.92 5.72
CA GLN A 51 -5.01 6.60 5.08
C GLN A 51 -3.59 6.07 4.77
N HIS A 52 -2.64 6.95 4.44
CA HIS A 52 -1.28 6.59 4.05
C HIS A 52 -0.21 7.06 5.04
N MET A 53 -0.59 7.20 6.30
CA MET A 53 0.31 7.61 7.38
C MET A 53 1.42 6.55 7.59
N GLN A 54 2.65 6.94 7.82
CA GLN A 54 3.72 6.00 8.15
C GLN A 54 3.62 5.47 9.59
N ALA A 55 4.25 4.32 9.84
CA ALA A 55 4.18 3.60 11.12
C ALA A 55 4.59 4.47 12.32
N GLU A 56 5.67 5.23 12.20
CA GLU A 56 6.18 6.13 13.23
C GLU A 56 5.13 7.17 13.67
N VAL A 57 4.46 7.81 12.71
CA VAL A 57 3.41 8.80 13.00
C VAL A 57 2.15 8.12 13.52
N LEU A 58 1.78 6.97 12.96
CA LEU A 58 0.62 6.22 13.41
C LEU A 58 0.72 5.83 14.88
N SER A 59 1.86 5.32 15.32
CA SER A 59 2.07 4.89 16.71
C SER A 59 1.99 6.02 17.73
N THR A 60 2.19 7.28 17.29
CA THR A 60 2.01 8.46 18.13
C THR A 60 0.54 8.74 18.44
N PHE A 61 -0.37 8.41 17.50
CA PHE A 61 -1.80 8.70 17.63
C PHE A 61 -2.64 7.51 18.06
N VAL A 62 -2.18 6.30 17.73
CA VAL A 62 -2.91 5.05 17.97
C VAL A 62 -1.96 4.07 18.66
N PRO A 63 -1.98 3.98 19.99
CA PRO A 63 -1.15 3.03 20.72
C PRO A 63 -1.54 1.58 20.41
N GLU A 64 -0.60 0.64 20.67
CA GLU A 64 -0.77 -0.77 20.26
C GLU A 64 -1.93 -1.50 20.97
N ASP A 65 -2.31 -1.07 22.15
CA ASP A 65 -3.42 -1.60 22.94
C ASP A 65 -4.78 -1.01 22.59
N PHE A 66 -4.84 -0.06 21.65
CA PHE A 66 -6.07 0.61 21.25
C PHE A 66 -6.94 -0.20 20.29
N TYR A 67 -6.37 -1.19 19.62
CA TYR A 67 -7.07 -2.04 18.64
C TYR A 67 -6.84 -3.52 18.93
N ASP A 68 -7.86 -4.34 18.61
CA ASP A 68 -7.84 -5.78 18.89
C ASP A 68 -7.08 -6.58 17.86
N MET A 69 -6.95 -6.07 16.64
CA MET A 69 -6.20 -6.73 15.56
C MET A 69 -5.61 -5.72 14.58
N ARG A 70 -4.50 -6.11 13.97
CA ARG A 70 -3.79 -5.31 12.96
C ARG A 70 -3.29 -6.21 11.84
N PHE A 71 -3.52 -5.81 10.60
CA PHE A 71 -2.95 -6.49 9.45
C PHE A 71 -2.59 -5.53 8.31
N ALA A 72 -1.75 -6.02 7.40
CA ALA A 72 -1.34 -5.35 6.18
C ALA A 72 -1.38 -6.32 5.00
N VAL A 73 -1.52 -5.79 3.80
CA VAL A 73 -1.19 -6.51 2.56
C VAL A 73 -0.01 -5.82 1.91
N VAL A 74 1.00 -6.60 1.55
CA VAL A 74 2.18 -6.16 0.82
C VAL A 74 2.15 -6.68 -0.62
N ARG A 75 3.02 -6.12 -1.44
CA ARG A 75 3.18 -6.52 -2.82
C ARG A 75 4.66 -6.51 -3.18
N ASP A 76 5.08 -7.33 -4.15
CA ASP A 76 6.42 -7.22 -4.74
C ASP A 76 6.77 -5.75 -5.04
N PRO A 77 7.91 -5.23 -4.55
CA PRO A 77 8.20 -3.80 -4.62
C PRO A 77 8.27 -3.26 -6.05
N GLN A 78 8.80 -4.05 -7.00
CA GLN A 78 8.85 -3.64 -8.41
C GLN A 78 7.44 -3.61 -9.01
N SER A 79 6.65 -4.63 -8.79
CA SER A 79 5.25 -4.72 -9.25
C SER A 79 4.38 -3.61 -8.65
N ARG A 80 4.62 -3.26 -7.38
CA ARG A 80 3.97 -2.14 -6.71
C ARG A 80 4.29 -0.81 -7.39
N LEU A 81 5.57 -0.57 -7.69
CA LEU A 81 6.03 0.66 -8.35
C LEU A 81 5.51 0.76 -9.80
N VAL A 82 5.49 -0.35 -10.54
CA VAL A 82 4.87 -0.43 -11.87
C VAL A 82 3.37 -0.09 -11.80
N SER A 83 2.65 -0.60 -10.79
CA SER A 83 1.24 -0.27 -10.58
C SER A 83 1.02 1.22 -10.30
N GLU A 84 1.91 1.84 -9.54
CA GLU A 84 1.87 3.28 -9.27
C GLU A 84 2.10 4.09 -10.55
N PHE A 85 3.11 3.74 -11.33
CA PHE A 85 3.39 4.37 -12.62
C PHE A 85 2.19 4.32 -13.56
N LYS A 86 1.58 3.14 -13.73
CA LYS A 86 0.39 2.96 -14.57
C LYS A 86 -0.77 3.84 -14.10
N MET A 87 -1.02 3.87 -12.79
CA MET A 87 -2.07 4.71 -12.23
C MET A 87 -1.83 6.21 -12.50
N ARG A 88 -0.57 6.67 -12.32
CA ARG A 88 -0.20 8.07 -12.60
C ARG A 88 -0.35 8.43 -14.06
N ARG A 89 0.08 7.52 -14.94
CA ARG A 89 -0.01 7.69 -16.39
C ARG A 89 -1.45 7.76 -16.89
N ALA A 90 -2.37 7.01 -16.28
CA ALA A 90 -3.80 7.05 -16.59
C ALA A 90 -4.50 8.31 -16.06
N GLY A 91 -3.91 9.01 -15.10
CA GLY A 91 -4.49 10.20 -14.47
C GLY A 91 -4.45 11.43 -15.37
N ARG A 92 -5.60 12.11 -15.55
CA ARG A 92 -5.75 13.31 -16.42
C ARG A 92 -4.83 14.50 -16.06
N LYS A 93 -4.31 14.55 -14.83
CA LYS A 93 -3.52 15.68 -14.31
C LYS A 93 -2.02 15.67 -14.69
N GLN A 94 -1.54 14.64 -15.40
CA GLN A 94 -0.11 14.49 -15.68
C GLN A 94 0.19 14.28 -17.17
N ARG A 95 -0.19 15.25 -18.00
CA ARG A 95 0.06 15.22 -19.47
C ARG A 95 1.55 15.01 -19.82
N GLY A 96 2.50 15.45 -18.99
CA GLY A 96 3.94 15.24 -19.20
C GLY A 96 4.43 13.81 -18.92
N LEU A 97 3.68 12.99 -18.18
CA LEU A 97 4.05 11.60 -17.88
C LEU A 97 3.80 10.64 -19.04
N ALA A 98 2.94 10.99 -19.98
CA ALA A 98 2.64 10.14 -21.13
C ALA A 98 3.88 9.89 -22.00
N ALA A 99 4.84 10.82 -22.00
CA ALA A 99 6.08 10.76 -22.78
C ALA A 99 7.27 10.15 -22.04
N LEU A 100 7.18 9.92 -20.70
CA LEU A 100 8.27 9.38 -19.91
C LEU A 100 8.32 7.86 -20.00
N SER A 101 9.54 7.31 -20.20
CA SER A 101 9.79 5.89 -19.95
C SER A 101 9.61 5.56 -18.47
N PHE A 102 9.37 4.29 -18.13
CA PHE A 102 9.32 3.85 -16.73
C PHE A 102 10.65 4.14 -16.02
N SER A 103 11.78 3.93 -16.67
CA SER A 103 13.11 4.18 -16.10
C SER A 103 13.33 5.65 -15.74
N ASP A 104 12.94 6.57 -16.62
CA ASP A 104 13.07 8.00 -16.36
C ASP A 104 12.14 8.45 -15.24
N TRP A 105 10.91 7.91 -15.23
CA TRP A 105 9.96 8.19 -14.16
C TRP A 105 10.46 7.70 -12.81
N VAL A 106 11.02 6.49 -12.73
CA VAL A 106 11.62 5.94 -11.50
C VAL A 106 12.75 6.85 -11.01
N ALA A 107 13.70 7.21 -11.88
CA ALA A 107 14.83 8.06 -11.52
C ALA A 107 14.39 9.43 -10.99
N GLN A 108 13.42 10.07 -11.68
CA GLN A 108 12.87 11.35 -11.23
C GLN A 108 12.10 11.22 -9.91
N THR A 109 11.36 10.12 -9.74
CA THR A 109 10.53 9.88 -8.56
C THR A 109 11.39 9.64 -7.32
N PHE A 110 12.47 8.88 -7.43
CA PHE A 110 13.41 8.65 -6.33
C PHE A 110 14.12 9.95 -5.92
N LYS A 111 14.58 10.76 -6.87
CA LYS A 111 15.12 12.10 -6.57
C LYS A 111 14.10 13.03 -5.87
N ARG A 112 12.80 12.92 -6.23
CA ARG A 112 11.75 13.66 -5.54
C ARG A 112 11.55 13.15 -4.11
N TYR A 113 11.62 11.83 -3.92
CA TYR A 113 11.48 11.21 -2.61
C TYR A 113 12.60 11.62 -1.65
N GLU A 114 13.84 11.73 -2.11
CA GLU A 114 14.98 12.24 -1.32
C GLU A 114 14.71 13.65 -0.76
N ARG A 115 14.05 14.50 -1.54
CA ARG A 115 13.71 15.87 -1.14
C ARG A 115 12.41 15.96 -0.33
N ASN A 116 11.47 15.08 -0.61
CA ASN A 116 10.17 15.03 0.03
C ASN A 116 9.68 13.58 0.14
N PRO A 117 9.87 12.91 1.29
CA PRO A 117 9.41 11.53 1.49
C PRO A 117 7.90 11.32 1.38
N TYR A 118 7.11 12.41 1.38
CA TYR A 118 5.65 12.37 1.22
C TYR A 118 5.20 12.47 -0.24
N VAL A 119 6.12 12.36 -1.19
CA VAL A 119 5.80 12.39 -2.61
C VAL A 119 4.67 11.40 -2.94
N PHE A 120 3.69 11.91 -3.70
CA PHE A 120 2.50 11.15 -4.06
C PHE A 120 1.70 10.57 -2.86
N ASP A 121 1.65 11.30 -1.75
CA ASP A 121 0.91 10.88 -0.56
C ASP A 121 1.44 9.53 0.00
N ASN A 122 2.73 9.44 0.21
CA ASN A 122 3.45 8.24 0.69
C ASN A 122 3.38 7.01 -0.25
N HIS A 123 2.90 7.14 -1.49
CA HIS A 123 2.83 6.01 -2.42
C HIS A 123 4.19 5.41 -2.79
N ILE A 124 5.27 6.17 -2.67
CA ILE A 124 6.64 5.72 -2.99
C ILE A 124 7.36 5.19 -1.75
N ARG A 125 6.90 5.55 -0.56
CA ARG A 125 7.52 5.12 0.69
C ARG A 125 7.68 3.59 0.74
N PRO A 126 8.82 3.05 1.23
CA PRO A 126 8.97 1.62 1.48
C PRO A 126 7.82 1.08 2.34
N GLN A 127 7.35 -0.11 2.04
CA GLN A 127 6.27 -0.77 2.77
C GLN A 127 6.68 -1.04 4.22
N SER A 128 7.96 -1.37 4.42
CA SER A 128 8.58 -1.54 5.73
C SER A 128 8.44 -0.31 6.64
N ALA A 129 8.48 0.89 6.08
CA ALA A 129 8.29 2.14 6.83
C ALA A 129 6.80 2.49 7.08
N LEU A 130 5.87 1.83 6.39
CA LEU A 130 4.43 1.98 6.59
C LEU A 130 3.86 0.98 7.60
N ILE A 131 4.51 -0.18 7.74
CA ILE A 131 4.00 -1.32 8.49
C ILE A 131 4.74 -1.43 9.83
N PRO A 132 4.05 -1.18 10.96
CA PRO A 132 4.64 -1.40 12.29
C PRO A 132 5.14 -2.84 12.49
N GLU A 133 6.07 -3.04 13.42
CA GLU A 133 6.47 -4.38 13.84
C GLU A 133 5.27 -5.19 14.39
N ARG A 134 5.37 -6.51 14.38
CA ARG A 134 4.32 -7.43 14.85
C ARG A 134 2.97 -7.29 14.12
N THR A 135 2.95 -6.67 12.93
CA THR A 135 1.76 -6.64 12.07
C THR A 135 1.63 -7.97 11.35
N GLU A 136 0.44 -8.55 11.31
CA GLU A 136 0.16 -9.71 10.46
C GLU A 136 0.18 -9.28 8.99
N VAL A 137 1.02 -9.92 8.18
CA VAL A 137 1.27 -9.50 6.80
C VAL A 137 0.83 -10.59 5.82
N PHE A 138 0.07 -10.21 4.81
CA PHE A 138 -0.33 -11.05 3.67
C PHE A 138 0.30 -10.51 2.40
N ARG A 139 0.55 -11.36 1.42
CA ARG A 139 1.03 -10.94 0.10
C ARG A 139 -0.15 -10.82 -0.87
N LEU A 140 -0.17 -9.77 -1.67
CA LEU A 140 -1.18 -9.59 -2.71
C LEU A 140 -1.15 -10.73 -3.73
N GLU A 141 0.01 -11.28 -3.99
CA GLU A 141 0.25 -12.37 -4.92
C GLU A 141 -0.44 -13.68 -4.50
N ASP A 142 -0.70 -13.85 -3.19
CA ASP A 142 -1.43 -15.01 -2.64
C ASP A 142 -2.96 -14.82 -2.66
N GLY A 143 -3.43 -13.68 -3.20
CA GLY A 143 -4.84 -13.30 -3.22
C GLY A 143 -5.28 -12.54 -1.98
N LEU A 144 -6.26 -11.65 -2.16
CA LEU A 144 -6.84 -10.87 -1.03
C LEU A 144 -7.75 -11.72 -0.14
N GLU A 145 -8.20 -12.88 -0.65
CA GLU A 145 -9.06 -13.85 0.05
C GLU A 145 -8.39 -14.36 1.33
N ALA A 146 -7.08 -14.58 1.30
CA ALA A 146 -6.32 -15.02 2.47
C ALA A 146 -6.40 -14.00 3.63
N ALA A 147 -6.19 -12.73 3.33
CA ALA A 147 -6.26 -11.64 4.30
C ALA A 147 -7.69 -11.43 4.81
N VAL A 148 -8.65 -11.23 3.89
CA VAL A 148 -10.04 -10.93 4.25
C VAL A 148 -10.71 -12.11 4.94
N GLY A 149 -10.45 -13.35 4.48
CA GLY A 149 -10.97 -14.57 5.10
C GLY A 149 -10.45 -14.77 6.53
N THR A 150 -9.19 -14.46 6.79
CA THR A 150 -8.62 -14.50 8.14
C THR A 150 -9.29 -13.49 9.07
N VAL A 151 -9.47 -12.26 8.60
CA VAL A 151 -10.17 -11.23 9.36
C VAL A 151 -11.63 -11.60 9.60
N ALA A 152 -12.35 -12.10 8.57
CA ALA A 152 -13.75 -12.53 8.69
C ALA A 152 -13.91 -13.64 9.75
N ARG A 153 -13.06 -14.67 9.72
CA ARG A 153 -13.08 -15.74 10.73
C ARG A 153 -12.88 -15.20 12.16
N ARG A 154 -11.92 -14.30 12.37
CA ARG A 154 -11.66 -13.71 13.71
C ARG A 154 -12.83 -12.86 14.22
N LEU A 155 -13.54 -12.21 13.30
CA LEU A 155 -14.72 -11.40 13.62
C LEU A 155 -16.01 -12.24 13.73
N GLY A 156 -15.97 -13.56 13.50
CA GLY A 156 -17.15 -14.40 13.45
C GLY A 156 -18.14 -14.00 12.33
N ARG A 157 -17.61 -13.47 11.21
CA ARG A 157 -18.41 -12.98 10.07
C ARG A 157 -18.22 -13.88 8.85
N ALA A 158 -19.25 -13.95 8.01
CA ALA A 158 -19.10 -14.55 6.69
C ALA A 158 -18.12 -13.74 5.83
N MET A 159 -17.30 -14.44 5.04
CA MET A 159 -16.42 -13.77 4.09
C MET A 159 -17.26 -13.11 2.98
N PRO A 160 -17.13 -11.81 2.72
CA PRO A 160 -17.86 -11.14 1.66
C PRO A 160 -17.24 -11.46 0.30
N GLU A 161 -18.04 -11.34 -0.76
CA GLU A 161 -17.49 -11.27 -2.11
C GLU A 161 -16.54 -10.08 -2.25
N LEU A 162 -15.33 -10.33 -2.75
CA LEU A 162 -14.35 -9.29 -2.96
C LEU A 162 -14.62 -8.51 -4.25
N PRO A 163 -14.89 -7.21 -4.17
CA PRO A 163 -15.05 -6.43 -5.38
C PRO A 163 -13.70 -6.24 -6.07
N LEU A 164 -13.63 -6.54 -7.36
CA LEU A 164 -12.50 -6.18 -8.22
C LEU A 164 -12.50 -4.66 -8.46
N ILE A 165 -12.01 -3.90 -7.49
CA ILE A 165 -11.92 -2.45 -7.60
C ILE A 165 -10.58 -2.09 -8.26
N ARG A 166 -10.63 -1.50 -9.45
CA ARG A 166 -9.47 -0.95 -10.16
C ARG A 166 -8.44 -1.97 -10.62
N GLN A 167 -8.79 -2.82 -11.55
CA GLN A 167 -7.77 -3.46 -12.39
C GLN A 167 -7.00 -2.38 -13.14
N GLY A 168 -5.70 -2.27 -12.89
CA GLY A 168 -4.81 -1.43 -13.70
C GLY A 168 -4.78 -1.93 -15.13
N THR A 169 -4.29 -1.12 -16.09
CA THR A 169 -4.07 -1.57 -17.47
C THR A 169 -3.16 -2.80 -17.46
N THR A 170 -3.50 -3.79 -18.28
CA THR A 170 -2.70 -5.02 -18.44
C THR A 170 -1.45 -4.81 -19.29
N ASP A 171 -1.32 -3.63 -19.93
CA ASP A 171 -0.19 -3.33 -20.81
C ASP A 171 1.15 -3.60 -20.10
N PRO A 172 2.06 -4.38 -20.71
CA PRO A 172 3.36 -4.65 -20.12
C PRO A 172 4.19 -3.36 -20.01
N VAL A 173 4.94 -3.24 -18.93
CA VAL A 173 5.90 -2.16 -18.72
C VAL A 173 7.29 -2.78 -18.82
N LEU A 174 8.09 -2.30 -19.76
CA LEU A 174 9.50 -2.72 -19.87
C LEU A 174 10.27 -2.20 -18.65
N VAL A 175 10.91 -3.10 -17.93
CA VAL A 175 11.80 -2.79 -16.80
C VAL A 175 13.21 -3.22 -17.15
N PRO A 176 14.09 -2.32 -17.62
CA PRO A 176 15.47 -2.64 -17.89
C PRO A 176 16.22 -3.11 -16.63
N ALA A 177 17.20 -4.00 -16.77
CA ALA A 177 17.95 -4.58 -15.64
C ALA A 177 18.55 -3.51 -14.70
N LYS A 178 19.12 -2.43 -15.25
CA LYS A 178 19.61 -1.29 -14.44
C LYS A 178 18.51 -0.67 -13.58
N THR A 179 17.31 -0.50 -14.13
CA THR A 179 16.16 0.06 -13.38
C THR A 179 15.70 -0.90 -12.31
N ALA A 180 15.64 -2.20 -12.59
CA ALA A 180 15.30 -3.23 -11.60
C ALA A 180 16.29 -3.23 -10.43
N ARG A 181 17.58 -3.13 -10.67
CA ARG A 181 18.62 -3.01 -9.64
C ARG A 181 18.42 -1.74 -8.78
N ASN A 182 18.15 -0.60 -9.40
CA ASN A 182 17.89 0.64 -8.66
C ASN A 182 16.65 0.53 -7.77
N ILE A 183 15.60 -0.14 -8.25
CA ILE A 183 14.38 -0.42 -7.47
C ILE A 183 14.71 -1.35 -6.31
N ALA A 184 15.47 -2.42 -6.55
CA ALA A 184 15.90 -3.34 -5.50
C ALA A 184 16.74 -2.66 -4.41
N ALA A 185 17.67 -1.81 -4.81
CA ALA A 185 18.48 -1.03 -3.85
C ALA A 185 17.62 -0.06 -3.02
N PHE A 186 16.66 0.63 -3.64
CA PHE A 186 15.78 1.56 -2.95
C PHE A 186 14.83 0.87 -1.97
N TYR A 187 14.29 -0.30 -2.33
CA TYR A 187 13.35 -1.07 -1.53
C TYR A 187 13.98 -2.29 -0.85
N ARG A 188 15.31 -2.30 -0.64
CA ARG A 188 16.04 -3.47 -0.08
C ARG A 188 15.41 -4.01 1.21
N ASP A 189 14.93 -3.11 2.08
CA ASP A 189 14.33 -3.48 3.35
C ASP A 189 12.95 -4.15 3.16
N ASP A 190 12.19 -3.76 2.12
CA ASP A 190 10.94 -4.42 1.73
C ASP A 190 11.20 -5.84 1.21
N TYR A 191 12.20 -6.01 0.33
CA TYR A 191 12.61 -7.33 -0.16
C TYR A 191 13.03 -8.25 0.98
N ALA A 192 13.88 -7.76 1.88
CA ALA A 192 14.38 -8.53 3.01
C ALA A 192 13.26 -8.86 4.02
N ARG A 193 12.48 -7.86 4.45
CA ARG A 193 11.46 -8.03 5.50
C ARG A 193 10.29 -8.91 5.06
N PHE A 194 9.88 -8.79 3.80
CA PHE A 194 8.69 -9.50 3.30
C PHE A 194 9.03 -10.73 2.46
N GLY A 195 10.32 -11.08 2.34
CA GLY A 195 10.78 -12.30 1.69
C GLY A 195 10.50 -12.34 0.18
N TYR A 196 10.53 -11.21 -0.50
CA TYR A 196 10.48 -11.18 -1.96
C TYR A 196 11.87 -11.45 -2.56
N PRO A 197 11.96 -12.17 -3.69
CA PRO A 197 13.22 -12.33 -4.38
C PRO A 197 13.66 -10.99 -4.97
N ALA A 198 14.81 -10.48 -4.55
CA ALA A 198 15.39 -9.30 -5.17
C ALA A 198 15.92 -9.67 -6.57
N PRO A 199 15.82 -8.76 -7.58
CA PRO A 199 16.46 -8.99 -8.87
C PRO A 199 17.94 -9.24 -8.69
N GLU A 200 18.44 -10.35 -9.27
CA GLU A 200 19.87 -10.70 -9.21
C GLU A 200 20.72 -9.60 -9.80
N GLY A 201 21.83 -9.29 -9.12
CA GLY A 201 22.87 -8.44 -9.63
C GLY A 201 23.63 -9.18 -10.74
N GLY A 202 23.40 -8.83 -11.98
CA GLY A 202 24.28 -9.25 -13.09
C GLY A 202 25.50 -8.35 -13.16
#